data_e9ff00dd4cf83453018c71cd0eaa2382
#
_entry.id   e9ff00dd4cf83453018c71cd0eaa2382
#
_cell.length_a   1.000
_cell.length_b   1.000
_cell.length_c   1.000
_cell.angle_alpha   90.00
_cell.angle_beta   90.00
_cell.angle_gamma   90.00
#
_symmetry.space_group_name_H-M   'P 1'
#
loop_
_entity.id
_entity.type
_entity.pdbx_description
1 polymer ?
#
loop_
_entity_poly.entity_id
_entity_poly.type
_entity_poly.pdbx_seq_one_letter_code
_entity_poly.pdbx_strand_id
1 'polypeptide(L)'
;MKRFLLADDNPDLRSALRLMLETRLNTPLVLEAVDYACLIEQSQAHHPECLILDWELPGLDDGNGLAALRELLPDLKIIVTSAWPEAAEAAMAASADAFISKTDPPSEILNAIQRLNGKD
;
A
#
# COMPACT_ATOMS: atom_id res chain seq x y z
N MET A 1 -0.98 -13.99 -0.22
CA MET A 1 -0.79 -12.94 -1.24
C MET A 1 0.65 -12.97 -1.73
N LYS A 2 0.84 -12.85 -3.02
CA LYS A 2 2.16 -12.94 -3.62
C LYS A 2 2.58 -11.70 -4.43
N ARG A 3 1.64 -10.90 -4.89
CA ARG A 3 1.94 -9.70 -5.68
C ARG A 3 1.66 -8.44 -4.85
N PHE A 4 2.72 -7.68 -4.61
CA PHE A 4 2.67 -6.47 -3.78
C PHE A 4 3.08 -5.26 -4.59
N LEU A 5 2.46 -4.13 -4.32
CA LEU A 5 2.85 -2.85 -4.92
C LEU A 5 3.16 -1.86 -3.81
N LEU A 6 4.37 -1.30 -3.85
CA LEU A 6 4.83 -0.28 -2.90
C LEU A 6 4.72 1.07 -3.59
N ALA A 7 3.81 1.91 -3.16
CA ALA A 7 3.58 3.24 -3.73
C ALA A 7 4.00 4.31 -2.72
N ASP A 8 5.21 4.82 -2.88
CA ASP A 8 5.82 5.81 -1.99
C ASP A 8 6.93 6.51 -2.78
N ASP A 9 7.03 7.83 -2.67
CA ASP A 9 8.06 8.57 -3.40
C ASP A 9 9.43 8.56 -2.70
N ASN A 10 9.53 7.99 -1.51
CA ASN A 10 10.79 7.87 -0.78
C ASN A 10 11.50 6.57 -1.17
N PRO A 11 12.62 6.65 -1.92
CA PRO A 11 13.31 5.44 -2.39
C PRO A 11 13.91 4.60 -1.25
N ASP A 12 14.36 5.24 -0.18
CA ASP A 12 14.94 4.52 0.95
C ASP A 12 13.89 3.69 1.66
N LEU A 13 12.70 4.25 1.84
CA LEU A 13 11.59 3.53 2.46
C LEU A 13 11.13 2.38 1.57
N ARG A 14 11.01 2.62 0.26
CA ARG A 14 10.64 1.53 -0.66
C ARG A 14 11.63 0.39 -0.59
N SER A 15 12.94 0.70 -0.58
CA SER A 15 13.98 -0.34 -0.49
C SER A 15 13.88 -1.13 0.79
N ALA A 16 13.65 -0.44 1.92
CA ALA A 16 13.52 -1.11 3.21
C ALA A 16 12.29 -2.03 3.25
N LEU A 17 11.16 -1.56 2.73
CA LEU A 17 9.94 -2.35 2.68
C LEU A 17 10.08 -3.54 1.74
N ARG A 18 10.71 -3.35 0.58
CA ARG A 18 10.97 -4.46 -0.35
C ARG A 18 11.82 -5.53 0.33
N LEU A 19 12.90 -5.13 0.99
CA LEU A 19 13.77 -6.09 1.68
C LEU A 19 13.01 -6.86 2.75
N MET A 20 12.17 -6.16 3.51
CA MET A 20 11.36 -6.79 4.54
C MET A 20 10.41 -7.84 3.94
N LEU A 21 9.71 -7.48 2.88
CA LEU A 21 8.76 -8.39 2.23
C LEU A 21 9.49 -9.60 1.64
N GLU A 22 10.60 -9.37 0.95
CA GLU A 22 11.37 -10.45 0.33
C GLU A 22 12.01 -11.38 1.36
N THR A 23 12.34 -10.85 2.53
CA THR A 23 12.95 -11.64 3.60
C THR A 23 11.92 -12.44 4.40
N ARG A 24 10.74 -11.87 4.62
CA ARG A 24 9.76 -12.44 5.54
C ARG A 24 8.63 -13.20 4.84
N LEU A 25 8.44 -13.01 3.55
CA LEU A 25 7.40 -13.70 2.79
C LEU A 25 8.02 -14.67 1.80
N ASN A 26 7.22 -15.64 1.35
CA ASN A 26 7.69 -16.68 0.46
C ASN A 26 7.56 -16.26 -1.01
N THR A 27 8.69 -15.98 -1.65
CA THR A 27 8.80 -15.60 -3.07
C THR A 27 7.78 -14.55 -3.53
N PRO A 28 7.74 -13.37 -2.87
CA PRO A 28 6.82 -12.32 -3.30
C PRO A 28 7.31 -11.63 -4.57
N LEU A 29 6.37 -11.20 -5.42
CA LEU A 29 6.68 -10.24 -6.47
C LEU A 29 6.39 -8.86 -5.90
N VAL A 30 7.40 -7.99 -5.85
CA VAL A 30 7.27 -6.65 -5.28
C VAL A 30 7.48 -5.62 -6.38
N LEU A 31 6.43 -4.86 -6.66
CA LEU A 31 6.43 -3.77 -7.64
C LEU A 31 6.54 -2.44 -6.90
N GLU A 32 6.96 -1.40 -7.61
CA GLU A 32 7.12 -0.07 -6.99
C GLU A 32 6.51 1.01 -7.86
N ALA A 33 5.97 2.05 -7.23
CA ALA A 33 5.43 3.22 -7.90
C ALA A 33 5.84 4.46 -7.11
N VAL A 34 6.24 5.52 -7.83
CA VAL A 34 6.74 6.76 -7.22
C VAL A 34 5.68 7.86 -7.18
N ASP A 35 4.60 7.70 -7.94
CA ASP A 35 3.49 8.65 -8.00
C ASP A 35 2.21 7.92 -8.38
N TYR A 36 1.10 8.66 -8.39
CA TYR A 36 -0.20 8.07 -8.67
C TYR A 36 -0.32 7.54 -10.10
N ALA A 37 0.24 8.23 -11.09
CA ALA A 37 0.19 7.76 -12.48
C ALA A 37 0.89 6.42 -12.61
N CYS A 38 2.06 6.27 -12.00
CA CYS A 38 2.80 5.01 -11.99
C CYS A 38 2.03 3.93 -11.24
N LEU A 39 1.38 4.30 -10.12
CA LEU A 39 0.55 3.38 -9.34
C LEU A 39 -0.56 2.77 -10.20
N ILE A 40 -1.28 3.59 -10.95
CA ILE A 40 -2.36 3.14 -11.82
C ILE A 40 -1.81 2.24 -12.93
N GLU A 41 -0.71 2.66 -13.57
CA GLU A 41 -0.08 1.88 -14.64
C GLU A 41 0.36 0.49 -14.15
N GLN A 42 1.05 0.44 -13.02
CA GLN A 42 1.50 -0.84 -12.45
C GLN A 42 0.33 -1.71 -12.02
N SER A 43 -0.71 -1.09 -11.47
CA SER A 43 -1.89 -1.82 -11.03
C SER A 43 -2.63 -2.48 -12.19
N GLN A 44 -2.75 -1.78 -13.31
CA GLN A 44 -3.42 -2.30 -14.50
C GLN A 44 -2.59 -3.38 -15.17
N ALA A 45 -1.27 -3.21 -15.19
CA ALA A 45 -0.37 -4.15 -15.88
C ALA A 45 -0.19 -5.45 -15.10
N HIS A 46 -0.16 -5.40 -13.78
CA HIS A 46 0.26 -6.54 -12.97
C HIS A 46 -0.77 -7.07 -11.98
N HIS A 47 -1.86 -6.37 -11.78
CA HIS A 47 -2.95 -6.77 -10.87
C HIS A 47 -2.43 -7.20 -9.49
N PRO A 48 -1.81 -6.29 -8.72
CA PRO A 48 -1.30 -6.62 -7.39
C PRO A 48 -2.44 -7.04 -6.47
N GLU A 49 -2.11 -7.84 -5.48
CA GLU A 49 -3.08 -8.31 -4.50
C GLU A 49 -3.10 -7.43 -3.25
N CYS A 50 -1.97 -6.78 -2.97
CA CYS A 50 -1.83 -5.90 -1.81
C CYS A 50 -1.04 -4.65 -2.20
N LEU A 51 -1.58 -3.50 -1.84
CA LEU A 51 -0.95 -2.20 -2.05
C LEU A 51 -0.56 -1.61 -0.70
N ILE A 52 0.70 -1.19 -0.57
CA ILE A 52 1.16 -0.39 0.56
C ILE A 52 1.31 1.02 0.02
N LEU A 53 0.43 1.92 0.44
CA LEU A 53 0.22 3.21 -0.18
C LEU A 53 0.54 4.35 0.79
N ASP A 54 1.47 5.21 0.40
CA ASP A 54 1.75 6.46 1.11
C ASP A 54 0.59 7.43 0.87
N TRP A 55 -0.04 7.89 1.96
CA TRP A 55 -1.14 8.85 1.87
C TRP A 55 -0.73 10.15 1.20
N GLU A 56 0.56 10.51 1.32
CA GLU A 56 1.14 11.71 0.70
C GLU A 56 1.75 11.44 -0.68
N LEU A 57 1.40 10.34 -1.34
CA LEU A 57 1.91 10.02 -2.67
C LEU A 57 1.55 11.13 -3.67
N PRO A 58 2.52 11.64 -4.45
CA PRO A 58 2.22 12.66 -5.44
C PRO A 58 1.13 12.21 -6.41
N GLY A 59 0.13 13.05 -6.59
CA GLY A 59 -0.98 12.79 -7.50
C GLY A 59 -2.13 11.99 -6.93
N LEU A 60 -2.01 11.51 -5.69
CA LEU A 60 -3.08 10.71 -5.07
C LEU A 60 -4.37 11.53 -4.85
N ASP A 61 -4.25 12.83 -4.60
CA ASP A 61 -5.40 13.70 -4.36
C ASP A 61 -6.27 13.18 -3.23
N ASP A 62 -5.65 12.90 -2.10
CA ASP A 62 -6.29 12.44 -0.86
C ASP A 62 -7.22 11.25 -1.14
N GLY A 63 -8.44 11.29 -0.62
CA GLY A 63 -9.37 10.18 -0.77
C GLY A 63 -9.90 9.95 -2.17
N ASN A 64 -9.83 10.96 -3.06
CA ASN A 64 -10.37 10.82 -4.42
C ASN A 64 -9.59 9.81 -5.24
N GLY A 65 -8.25 9.85 -5.16
CA GLY A 65 -7.41 8.90 -5.87
C GLY A 65 -7.60 7.48 -5.36
N LEU A 66 -7.77 7.32 -4.05
CA LEU A 66 -7.98 6.00 -3.46
C LEU A 66 -9.35 5.44 -3.86
N ALA A 67 -10.38 6.27 -3.87
CA ALA A 67 -11.72 5.82 -4.28
C ALA A 67 -11.73 5.35 -5.74
N ALA A 68 -11.06 6.09 -6.63
CA ALA A 68 -10.96 5.70 -8.03
C ALA A 68 -10.22 4.38 -8.20
N LEU A 69 -9.14 4.19 -7.44
CA LEU A 69 -8.38 2.95 -7.47
C LEU A 69 -9.23 1.77 -6.99
N ARG A 70 -10.03 1.98 -5.95
CA ARG A 70 -10.91 0.94 -5.41
C ARG A 70 -11.95 0.51 -6.44
N GLU A 71 -12.48 1.44 -7.23
CA GLU A 71 -13.40 1.10 -8.32
C GLU A 71 -12.71 0.27 -9.40
N LEU A 72 -11.47 0.62 -9.72
CA LEU A 72 -10.70 -0.09 -10.74
C LEU A 72 -10.32 -1.50 -10.30
N LEU A 73 -9.94 -1.67 -9.02
CA LEU A 73 -9.50 -2.94 -8.45
C LEU A 73 -10.23 -3.20 -7.13
N PRO A 74 -11.49 -3.68 -7.20
CA PRO A 74 -12.31 -3.81 -5.99
C PRO A 74 -11.79 -4.81 -4.97
N ASP A 75 -11.01 -5.80 -5.40
CA ASP A 75 -10.49 -6.84 -4.50
C ASP A 75 -9.11 -6.55 -3.94
N LEU A 76 -8.49 -5.43 -4.35
CA LEU A 76 -7.17 -5.05 -3.89
C LEU A 76 -7.20 -4.76 -2.38
N LYS A 77 -6.26 -5.34 -1.64
CA LYS A 77 -6.08 -5.01 -0.22
C LYS A 77 -5.18 -3.77 -0.15
N ILE A 78 -5.65 -2.74 0.53
CA ILE A 78 -4.94 -1.45 0.58
C ILE A 78 -4.56 -1.13 2.01
N ILE A 79 -3.25 -1.04 2.26
CA ILE A 79 -2.68 -0.59 3.53
C ILE A 79 -2.14 0.81 3.30
N VAL A 80 -2.75 1.80 3.94
CA VAL A 80 -2.29 3.19 3.84
C VAL A 80 -1.27 3.46 4.92
N THR A 81 -0.19 4.16 4.58
CA THR A 81 0.80 4.64 5.53
C THR A 81 0.86 6.16 5.47
N SER A 82 1.20 6.80 6.60
CA SER A 82 1.40 8.24 6.66
C SER A 82 2.25 8.59 7.86
N ALA A 83 3.04 9.67 7.74
CA ALA A 83 3.74 10.26 8.89
C ALA A 83 2.77 10.99 9.82
N TRP A 84 1.54 11.23 9.37
CA TRP A 84 0.52 11.97 10.10
C TRP A 84 -0.56 11.02 10.62
N PRO A 85 -0.58 10.71 11.93
CA PRO A 85 -1.59 9.79 12.48
C PRO A 85 -3.03 10.24 12.23
N GLU A 86 -3.27 11.54 12.15
CA GLU A 86 -4.60 12.10 11.90
C GLU A 86 -5.13 11.78 10.50
N ALA A 87 -4.28 11.28 9.59
CA ALA A 87 -4.73 10.82 8.28
C ALA A 87 -5.51 9.51 8.33
N ALA A 88 -5.45 8.79 9.45
CA ALA A 88 -6.09 7.48 9.58
C ALA A 88 -7.59 7.53 9.29
N GLU A 89 -8.29 8.51 9.85
CA GLU A 89 -9.75 8.62 9.67
C GLU A 89 -10.11 8.83 8.21
N ALA A 90 -9.41 9.75 7.53
CA ALA A 90 -9.66 10.03 6.12
C ALA A 90 -9.33 8.81 5.23
N ALA A 91 -8.24 8.11 5.53
CA ALA A 91 -7.84 6.93 4.77
C ALA A 91 -8.87 5.82 4.89
N MET A 92 -9.35 5.54 6.10
CA MET A 92 -10.36 4.50 6.30
C MET A 92 -11.69 4.89 5.70
N ALA A 93 -12.06 6.18 5.75
CA ALA A 93 -13.28 6.67 5.09
C ALA A 93 -13.18 6.55 3.56
N ALA A 94 -11.97 6.56 3.01
CA ALA A 94 -11.74 6.39 1.57
C ALA A 94 -11.60 4.92 1.17
N SER A 95 -11.96 3.99 2.06
CA SER A 95 -11.99 2.54 1.81
C SER A 95 -10.64 1.83 1.90
N ALA A 96 -9.68 2.37 2.65
CA ALA A 96 -8.47 1.62 2.98
C ALA A 96 -8.84 0.42 3.86
N ASP A 97 -8.10 -0.67 3.74
CA ASP A 97 -8.31 -1.86 4.56
C ASP A 97 -7.56 -1.77 5.89
N ALA A 98 -6.48 -1.01 5.94
CA ALA A 98 -5.72 -0.78 7.16
C ALA A 98 -4.94 0.52 7.06
N PHE A 99 -4.59 1.08 8.21
CA PHE A 99 -3.74 2.27 8.31
C PHE A 99 -2.60 1.99 9.28
N ILE A 100 -1.37 2.28 8.85
CA ILE A 100 -0.17 2.12 9.69
C ILE A 100 0.59 3.45 9.69
N SER A 101 0.86 3.99 10.87
CA SER A 101 1.69 5.19 10.99
C SER A 101 3.13 4.89 10.59
N LYS A 102 3.78 5.81 9.89
CA LYS A 102 5.20 5.66 9.54
C LYS A 102 6.11 5.73 10.76
N THR A 103 5.58 6.14 11.93
CA THR A 103 6.32 6.10 13.18
C THR A 103 6.24 4.74 13.87
N ASP A 104 5.35 3.85 13.42
CA ASP A 104 5.26 2.49 13.94
C ASP A 104 6.38 1.62 13.38
N PRO A 105 6.74 0.52 14.07
CA PRO A 105 7.73 -0.41 13.52
C PRO A 105 7.26 -1.01 12.20
N PRO A 106 8.17 -1.24 11.23
CA PRO A 106 7.80 -1.87 9.95
C PRO A 106 7.09 -3.22 10.10
N SER A 107 7.31 -3.93 11.21
CA SER A 107 6.61 -5.18 11.48
C SER A 107 5.09 -5.02 11.56
N GLU A 108 4.59 -3.82 11.84
CA GLU A 108 3.15 -3.57 11.85
C GLU A 108 2.54 -3.74 10.44
N ILE A 109 3.30 -3.42 9.40
CA ILE A 109 2.86 -3.65 8.03
C ILE A 109 2.74 -5.15 7.76
N LEU A 110 3.70 -5.95 8.22
CA LEU A 110 3.62 -7.41 8.11
C LEU A 110 2.42 -7.96 8.85
N ASN A 111 2.15 -7.45 10.05
CA ASN A 111 0.98 -7.87 10.82
C ASN A 111 -0.31 -7.57 10.08
N ALA A 112 -0.41 -6.39 9.46
CA ALA A 112 -1.57 -6.02 8.66
C ALA A 112 -1.74 -6.93 7.44
N ILE A 113 -0.65 -7.25 6.75
CA ILE A 113 -0.67 -8.18 5.61
C ILE A 113 -1.21 -9.53 6.05
N GLN A 114 -0.74 -10.05 7.18
CA GLN A 114 -1.17 -11.33 7.69
C GLN A 114 -2.64 -11.34 8.07
N ARG A 115 -3.12 -10.26 8.71
CA ARG A 115 -4.53 -10.14 9.06
C ARG A 115 -5.43 -10.11 7.83
N LEU A 116 -5.04 -9.35 6.81
CA LEU A 116 -5.83 -9.22 5.59
C LEU A 116 -5.83 -10.51 4.79
N ASN A 117 -4.69 -11.20 4.75
CA ASN A 117 -4.59 -12.48 4.06
C ASN A 117 -5.40 -13.57 4.78
N GLY A 118 -5.44 -13.54 6.09
CA GLY A 118 -6.14 -14.53 6.90
C GLY A 118 -7.65 -14.41 6.87
N LYS A 119 -8.20 -13.41 6.19
CA LYS A 119 -9.65 -13.23 6.07
C LYS A 119 -10.25 -13.99 4.89
N ASP A 120 -9.43 -14.61 4.10
CA ASP A 120 -9.88 -15.36 2.91
C ASP A 120 -10.55 -16.72 3.24
#